data_61408553267b5da3465b29ca16f3a4d5
#
_entry.id   61408553267b5da3465b29ca16f3a4d5
#
_cell.length_a   1.000
_cell.length_b   1.000
_cell.length_c   1.000
_cell.angle_alpha   90.00
_cell.angle_beta   90.00
_cell.angle_gamma   90.00
#
_symmetry.space_group_name_H-M   'P 1'
#
loop_
_entity.id
_entity.type
_entity.pdbx_description
1 polymer ?
#
loop_
_entity_poly.entity_id
_entity_poly.type
_entity_poly.pdbx_seq_one_letter_code
_entity_poly.pdbx_strand_id
1 'polypeptide(L)'
;AHQSLIATRMTTEQMLPIVDKMDKVGYHSVECWGGATFDASLRFLKEDPWERLRKLRDGFKNTKLQMLFRGQNILGYNHYADDVVEYFVQKSIANGIDIIRIFDCLNDIRNLETAVKAANKEGGHAQIALSYTLGDAYTLDYWTDLAKRIEDMGADSICIKDMAGLLVPYKATELVQALKETVKIPIDLHSHYTSGVASMTYMKAVE
;
A
#
# COMPACT_ATOMS: atom_id res chain seq x y z
N ALA A 1 0.38 -3.61 -10.88
CA ALA A 1 0.65 -2.18 -10.90
C ALA A 1 2.06 -1.90 -11.42
N HIS A 2 2.25 -0.72 -11.99
CA HIS A 2 3.55 -0.31 -12.53
C HIS A 2 4.67 -0.37 -11.48
N GLN A 3 4.36 -0.13 -10.23
CA GLN A 3 5.29 -0.22 -9.10
C GLN A 3 6.07 -1.55 -9.04
N SER A 4 5.54 -2.63 -9.61
CA SER A 4 6.12 -3.98 -9.54
C SER A 4 6.43 -4.62 -10.90
N LEU A 5 6.16 -3.93 -12.00
CA LEU A 5 6.32 -4.49 -13.35
C LEU A 5 7.45 -3.81 -14.13
N ILE A 6 8.03 -4.55 -15.08
CA ILE A 6 9.04 -4.06 -16.04
C ILE A 6 10.24 -3.43 -15.30
N ALA A 7 10.62 -3.99 -14.15
CA ALA A 7 11.63 -3.44 -13.26
C ALA A 7 11.46 -1.91 -13.01
N THR A 8 10.21 -1.42 -13.03
CA THR A 8 9.83 0.00 -12.90
C THR A 8 10.45 0.93 -13.96
N ARG A 9 10.78 0.38 -15.14
CA ARG A 9 11.47 1.12 -16.22
C ARG A 9 10.55 1.78 -17.24
N MET A 10 9.23 1.69 -17.06
CA MET A 10 8.28 2.39 -17.93
C MET A 10 8.36 3.91 -17.68
N THR A 11 8.50 4.67 -18.76
CA THR A 11 8.53 6.14 -18.66
C THR A 11 7.14 6.71 -18.39
N THR A 12 7.08 7.93 -17.89
CA THR A 12 5.81 8.63 -17.68
C THR A 12 5.02 8.77 -18.99
N GLU A 13 5.70 9.11 -20.08
CA GLU A 13 5.06 9.23 -21.41
C GLU A 13 4.46 7.91 -21.90
N GLN A 14 5.09 6.78 -21.59
CA GLN A 14 4.56 5.45 -21.94
C GLN A 14 3.31 5.08 -21.12
N MET A 15 3.19 5.60 -19.89
CA MET A 15 2.04 5.32 -19.02
C MET A 15 0.82 6.17 -19.36
N LEU A 16 0.99 7.44 -19.70
CA LEU A 16 -0.12 8.39 -19.89
C LEU A 16 -1.20 7.94 -20.87
N PRO A 17 -0.89 7.29 -22.01
CA PRO A 17 -1.91 6.92 -22.99
C PRO A 17 -3.00 5.96 -22.49
N ILE A 18 -2.74 5.19 -21.42
CA ILE A 18 -3.71 4.24 -20.85
C ILE A 18 -4.54 4.82 -19.70
N VAL A 19 -4.09 5.96 -19.13
CA VAL A 19 -4.64 6.51 -17.88
C VAL A 19 -6.13 6.80 -17.98
N ASP A 20 -6.60 7.46 -19.06
CA ASP A 20 -8.02 7.76 -19.26
C ASP A 20 -8.90 6.49 -19.32
N LYS A 21 -8.37 5.40 -19.89
CA LYS A 21 -9.08 4.13 -19.94
C LYS A 21 -9.10 3.45 -18.56
N MET A 22 -7.99 3.47 -17.86
CA MET A 22 -7.90 2.90 -16.50
C MET A 22 -8.79 3.64 -15.51
N ASP A 23 -8.89 4.96 -15.63
CA ASP A 23 -9.74 5.79 -14.78
C ASP A 23 -11.23 5.46 -14.92
N LYS A 24 -11.64 4.88 -16.06
CA LYS A 24 -13.03 4.48 -16.36
C LYS A 24 -13.37 3.04 -15.97
N VAL A 25 -12.39 2.23 -15.56
CA VAL A 25 -12.62 0.82 -15.18
C VAL A 25 -13.42 0.70 -13.87
N GLY A 26 -13.36 1.70 -13.01
CA GLY A 26 -14.04 1.68 -11.71
C GLY A 26 -13.19 1.07 -10.60
N TYR A 27 -11.87 1.09 -10.73
CA TYR A 27 -10.99 0.71 -9.63
C TYR A 27 -11.18 1.63 -8.42
N HIS A 28 -11.12 1.06 -7.21
CA HIS A 28 -11.09 1.85 -6.00
C HIS A 28 -9.84 2.75 -5.94
N SER A 29 -8.68 2.17 -6.25
CA SER A 29 -7.41 2.88 -6.34
C SER A 29 -6.45 2.21 -7.32
N VAL A 30 -5.44 2.96 -7.75
CA VAL A 30 -4.30 2.45 -8.51
C VAL A 30 -3.02 2.75 -7.73
N GLU A 31 -2.22 1.72 -7.45
CA GLU A 31 -0.90 1.89 -6.86
C GLU A 31 0.08 2.26 -7.97
N CYS A 32 0.42 3.53 -8.06
CA CYS A 32 1.18 4.09 -9.17
C CYS A 32 2.52 4.70 -8.76
N TRP A 33 2.80 4.79 -7.47
CA TRP A 33 3.96 5.48 -6.95
C TRP A 33 4.49 4.79 -5.68
N GLY A 34 5.75 5.06 -5.31
CA GLY A 34 6.39 4.47 -4.16
C GLY A 34 7.89 4.37 -4.33
N GLY A 35 8.58 3.64 -3.42
CA GLY A 35 10.04 3.58 -3.37
C GLY A 35 10.69 3.14 -4.67
N ALA A 36 10.23 2.03 -5.24
CA ALA A 36 10.82 1.50 -6.47
C ALA A 36 10.63 2.42 -7.67
N THR A 37 9.44 3.00 -7.82
CA THR A 37 9.14 3.96 -8.89
C THR A 37 9.93 5.25 -8.74
N PHE A 38 10.01 5.79 -7.53
CA PHE A 38 10.77 6.99 -7.23
C PHE A 38 12.26 6.80 -7.56
N ASP A 39 12.84 5.74 -7.03
CA ASP A 39 14.25 5.41 -7.24
C ASP A 39 14.57 5.17 -8.73
N ALA A 40 13.72 4.40 -9.44
CA ALA A 40 13.92 4.12 -10.85
C ALA A 40 13.79 5.38 -11.73
N SER A 41 12.90 6.29 -11.40
CA SER A 41 12.76 7.57 -12.09
C SER A 41 14.06 8.37 -12.06
N LEU A 42 14.68 8.48 -10.89
CA LEU A 42 15.94 9.20 -10.72
C LEU A 42 17.13 8.48 -11.33
N ARG A 43 17.32 7.18 -11.02
CA ARG A 43 18.53 6.45 -11.38
C ARG A 43 18.61 6.05 -12.84
N PHE A 44 17.48 5.70 -13.44
CA PHE A 44 17.48 5.04 -14.75
C PHE A 44 16.73 5.81 -15.83
N LEU A 45 15.65 6.48 -15.47
CA LEU A 45 14.79 7.15 -16.45
C LEU A 45 15.15 8.64 -16.61
N LYS A 46 15.89 9.21 -15.68
CA LYS A 46 16.22 10.65 -15.64
C LYS A 46 14.96 11.52 -15.65
N GLU A 47 13.91 11.06 -14.94
CA GLU A 47 12.65 11.75 -14.77
C GLU A 47 12.53 12.29 -13.35
N ASP A 48 11.85 13.42 -13.19
CA ASP A 48 11.40 13.90 -11.87
C ASP A 48 10.22 13.04 -11.38
N PRO A 49 10.38 12.28 -10.27
CA PRO A 49 9.31 11.44 -9.74
C PRO A 49 8.09 12.25 -9.27
N TRP A 50 8.26 13.49 -8.84
CA TRP A 50 7.15 14.36 -8.45
C TRP A 50 6.36 14.88 -9.65
N GLU A 51 7.04 15.22 -10.75
CA GLU A 51 6.38 15.58 -12.00
C GLU A 51 5.56 14.40 -12.54
N ARG A 52 6.12 13.18 -12.48
CA ARG A 52 5.40 11.94 -12.81
C ARG A 52 4.11 11.83 -12.01
N LEU A 53 4.17 12.00 -10.70
CA LEU A 53 2.99 11.92 -9.83
C LEU A 53 1.93 12.95 -10.22
N ARG A 54 2.32 14.20 -10.45
CA ARG A 54 1.40 15.27 -10.88
C ARG A 54 0.74 14.95 -12.22
N LYS A 55 1.50 14.47 -13.21
CA LYS A 55 0.95 14.06 -14.51
C LYS A 55 -0.05 12.90 -14.39
N LEU A 56 0.23 11.93 -13.56
CA LEU A 56 -0.71 10.84 -13.27
C LEU A 56 -1.97 11.38 -12.58
N ARG A 57 -1.82 12.25 -11.58
CA ARG A 57 -2.97 12.88 -10.92
C ARG A 57 -3.84 13.66 -11.90
N ASP A 58 -3.22 14.38 -12.82
CA ASP A 58 -3.96 15.13 -13.85
C ASP A 58 -4.76 14.22 -14.79
N GLY A 59 -4.27 13.01 -15.02
CA GLY A 59 -4.96 12.02 -15.87
C GLY A 59 -6.07 11.25 -15.14
N PHE A 60 -5.88 10.89 -13.88
CA PHE A 60 -6.89 10.21 -13.08
C PHE A 60 -7.84 11.20 -12.41
N LYS A 61 -9.13 11.13 -12.72
CA LYS A 61 -10.16 12.01 -12.14
C LYS A 61 -11.09 11.30 -11.16
N ASN A 62 -11.35 10.01 -11.39
CA ASN A 62 -12.31 9.22 -10.64
C ASN A 62 -11.62 8.20 -9.71
N THR A 63 -10.44 7.72 -10.07
CA THR A 63 -9.70 6.69 -9.36
C THR A 63 -8.69 7.31 -8.40
N LYS A 64 -8.66 6.83 -7.16
CA LYS A 64 -7.69 7.26 -6.15
C LYS A 64 -6.29 6.81 -6.53
N LEU A 65 -5.29 7.65 -6.25
CA LEU A 65 -3.88 7.31 -6.40
C LEU A 65 -3.31 6.81 -5.08
N GLN A 66 -2.65 5.68 -5.14
CA GLN A 66 -2.04 5.03 -3.99
C GLN A 66 -0.54 4.93 -4.15
N MET A 67 0.18 5.11 -3.04
CA MET A 67 1.60 4.86 -2.97
C MET A 67 1.94 3.79 -1.95
N LEU A 68 3.03 3.08 -2.18
CA LEU A 68 3.66 2.18 -1.21
C LEU A 68 4.71 2.95 -0.38
N PHE A 69 4.62 2.81 0.95
CA PHE A 69 5.43 3.58 1.91
C PHE A 69 6.05 2.64 2.96
N ARG A 70 7.37 2.65 3.08
CA ARG A 70 8.13 1.72 3.93
C ARG A 70 8.29 2.24 5.37
N GLY A 71 7.19 2.58 6.02
CA GLY A 71 7.24 3.09 7.40
C GLY A 71 8.30 4.18 7.58
N GLN A 72 9.11 4.10 8.63
CA GLN A 72 10.13 5.10 8.93
C GLN A 72 11.24 5.20 7.87
N ASN A 73 11.35 4.23 6.95
CA ASN A 73 12.31 4.26 5.86
C ASN A 73 11.80 5.03 4.63
N ILE A 74 10.54 5.45 4.62
CA ILE A 74 9.91 6.18 3.48
C ILE A 74 10.02 5.38 2.18
N LEU A 75 10.98 5.71 1.35
CA LEU A 75 11.31 5.08 0.07
C LEU A 75 12.67 4.37 0.10
N GLY A 76 13.44 4.59 1.16
CA GLY A 76 14.83 4.19 1.28
C GLY A 76 15.06 2.89 2.04
N TYR A 77 16.28 2.75 2.53
CA TYR A 77 16.78 1.57 3.22
C TYR A 77 17.30 1.86 4.63
N ASN A 78 17.22 3.11 5.08
CA ASN A 78 17.58 3.56 6.42
C ASN A 78 16.41 4.32 7.03
N HIS A 79 16.34 4.36 8.35
CA HIS A 79 15.37 5.20 9.06
C HIS A 79 15.67 6.67 8.86
N TYR A 80 14.63 7.44 8.59
CA TYR A 80 14.67 8.89 8.55
C TYR A 80 14.12 9.46 9.86
N ALA A 81 14.45 10.69 10.16
CA ALA A 81 13.89 11.41 11.29
C ALA A 81 12.39 11.69 11.06
N ASP A 82 11.64 11.86 12.15
CA ASP A 82 10.17 12.04 12.09
C ASP A 82 9.75 13.22 11.25
N ASP A 83 10.45 14.36 11.36
CA ASP A 83 10.18 15.57 10.57
C ASP A 83 10.34 15.34 9.06
N VAL A 84 11.29 14.48 8.65
CA VAL A 84 11.47 14.08 7.25
C VAL A 84 10.31 13.22 6.78
N VAL A 85 9.85 12.27 7.62
CA VAL A 85 8.69 11.42 7.33
C VAL A 85 7.43 12.28 7.19
N GLU A 86 7.17 13.16 8.14
CA GLU A 86 6.03 14.09 8.12
C GLU A 86 6.04 14.95 6.85
N TYR A 87 7.17 15.56 6.53
CA TYR A 87 7.31 16.42 5.36
C TYR A 87 7.12 15.65 4.05
N PHE A 88 7.64 14.43 3.96
CA PHE A 88 7.47 13.60 2.78
C PHE A 88 6.01 13.19 2.58
N VAL A 89 5.30 12.80 3.64
CA VAL A 89 3.87 12.50 3.61
C VAL A 89 3.06 13.71 3.15
N GLN A 90 3.31 14.88 3.76
CA GLN A 90 2.67 16.14 3.37
C GLN A 90 2.86 16.43 1.88
N LYS A 91 4.10 16.30 1.36
CA LYS A 91 4.38 16.55 -0.06
C LYS A 91 3.74 15.49 -0.97
N SER A 92 3.67 14.26 -0.55
CA SER A 92 3.02 13.19 -1.32
C SER A 92 1.53 13.47 -1.52
N ILE A 93 0.83 13.82 -0.45
CA ILE A 93 -0.60 14.17 -0.50
C ILE A 93 -0.81 15.46 -1.32
N ALA A 94 -0.02 16.49 -1.08
CA ALA A 94 -0.11 17.75 -1.81
C ALA A 94 0.15 17.61 -3.32
N ASN A 95 0.89 16.58 -3.76
CA ASN A 95 1.13 16.27 -5.17
C ASN A 95 0.17 15.24 -5.76
N GLY A 96 -0.83 14.78 -4.99
CA GLY A 96 -1.97 14.02 -5.55
C GLY A 96 -2.11 12.58 -5.09
N ILE A 97 -1.37 12.12 -4.08
CA ILE A 97 -1.61 10.83 -3.43
C ILE A 97 -2.84 10.92 -2.54
N ASP A 98 -3.77 10.01 -2.72
CA ASP A 98 -4.98 9.86 -1.88
C ASP A 98 -4.77 8.84 -0.77
N ILE A 99 -4.10 7.72 -1.08
CA ILE A 99 -3.90 6.59 -0.15
C ILE A 99 -2.42 6.33 0.04
N ILE A 100 -1.97 6.35 1.29
CA ILE A 100 -0.62 5.94 1.65
C ILE A 100 -0.71 4.55 2.28
N ARG A 101 -0.22 3.54 1.55
CA ARG A 101 -0.10 2.17 2.05
C ARG A 101 1.22 2.02 2.78
N ILE A 102 1.14 2.02 4.09
CA ILE A 102 2.29 2.01 4.99
C ILE A 102 2.53 0.58 5.48
N PHE A 103 3.77 0.10 5.42
CA PHE A 103 4.13 -1.22 5.91
C PHE A 103 5.49 -1.24 6.59
N ASP A 104 5.67 -2.21 7.46
CA ASP A 104 6.96 -2.71 7.94
C ASP A 104 7.06 -4.20 7.62
N CYS A 105 8.21 -4.65 7.12
CA CYS A 105 8.37 -6.06 6.69
C CYS A 105 8.32 -7.08 7.83
N LEU A 106 8.58 -6.63 9.07
CA LEU A 106 8.50 -7.44 10.29
C LEU A 106 7.24 -7.14 11.13
N ASN A 107 6.35 -6.28 10.62
CA ASN A 107 5.15 -5.82 11.31
C ASN A 107 5.43 -5.05 12.62
N ASP A 108 6.56 -4.36 12.69
CA ASP A 108 6.84 -3.48 13.83
C ASP A 108 6.06 -2.17 13.69
N ILE A 109 4.96 -2.07 14.40
CA ILE A 109 4.05 -0.91 14.32
C ILE A 109 4.68 0.40 14.79
N ARG A 110 5.77 0.36 15.58
CA ARG A 110 6.48 1.57 16.01
C ARG A 110 7.05 2.34 14.80
N ASN A 111 7.40 1.61 13.74
CA ASN A 111 7.88 2.18 12.48
C ASN A 111 6.79 2.82 11.61
N LEU A 112 5.52 2.68 12.00
CA LEU A 112 4.36 3.15 11.20
C LEU A 112 3.74 4.43 11.78
N GLU A 113 3.91 4.66 13.08
CA GLU A 113 3.17 5.71 13.82
C GLU A 113 3.32 7.10 13.24
N THR A 114 4.55 7.53 12.94
CA THR A 114 4.79 8.89 12.40
C THR A 114 4.10 9.08 11.06
N ALA A 115 4.18 8.09 10.18
CA ALA A 115 3.55 8.15 8.85
C ALA A 115 2.02 8.16 8.93
N VAL A 116 1.42 7.37 9.83
CA VAL A 116 -0.05 7.37 10.07
C VAL A 116 -0.51 8.72 10.58
N LYS A 117 0.15 9.25 11.62
CA LYS A 117 -0.17 10.58 12.18
C LYS A 117 -0.06 11.67 11.13
N ALA A 118 0.99 11.63 10.31
CA ALA A 118 1.19 12.59 9.24
C ALA A 118 0.12 12.49 8.15
N ALA A 119 -0.23 11.27 7.71
CA ALA A 119 -1.29 11.05 6.73
C ALA A 119 -2.63 11.60 7.20
N ASN A 120 -3.03 11.30 8.44
CA ASN A 120 -4.27 11.79 9.03
C ASN A 120 -4.28 13.32 9.16
N LYS A 121 -3.17 13.90 9.60
CA LYS A 121 -3.00 15.36 9.72
C LYS A 121 -3.19 16.08 8.38
N GLU A 122 -2.71 15.51 7.31
CA GLU A 122 -2.78 16.10 5.96
C GLU A 122 -4.07 15.69 5.20
N GLY A 123 -4.98 14.96 5.84
CA GLY A 123 -6.26 14.53 5.24
C GLY A 123 -6.13 13.42 4.18
N GLY A 124 -5.02 12.70 4.18
CA GLY A 124 -4.84 11.50 3.35
C GLY A 124 -5.41 10.25 4.02
N HIS A 125 -5.60 9.19 3.23
CA HIS A 125 -6.04 7.90 3.74
C HIS A 125 -4.83 7.06 4.15
N ALA A 126 -4.72 6.75 5.44
CA ALA A 126 -3.68 5.88 6.00
C ALA A 126 -4.13 4.41 5.93
N GLN A 127 -3.59 3.64 4.99
CA GLN A 127 -3.79 2.20 4.91
C GLN A 127 -2.56 1.48 5.46
N ILE A 128 -2.74 0.65 6.50
CA ILE A 128 -1.66 -0.14 7.07
C ILE A 128 -1.67 -1.54 6.50
N ALA A 129 -0.52 -1.98 5.99
CA ALA A 129 -0.37 -3.33 5.44
C ALA A 129 0.25 -4.27 6.47
N LEU A 130 -0.46 -5.37 6.74
CA LEU A 130 0.04 -6.54 7.47
C LEU A 130 0.91 -7.34 6.51
N SER A 131 2.21 -7.42 6.75
CA SER A 131 3.13 -8.26 5.98
C SER A 131 2.86 -9.72 6.32
N TYR A 132 2.00 -10.38 5.53
CA TYR A 132 1.52 -11.73 5.81
C TYR A 132 2.64 -12.75 5.66
N THR A 133 2.76 -13.62 6.66
CA THR A 133 3.72 -14.71 6.69
C THR A 133 3.19 -15.88 7.51
N LEU A 134 3.92 -17.01 7.49
CA LEU A 134 3.61 -18.23 8.23
C LEU A 134 4.70 -18.52 9.26
N GLY A 135 4.35 -19.22 10.30
CA GLY A 135 5.23 -19.68 11.39
C GLY A 135 4.47 -19.75 12.71
N ASP A 136 5.04 -20.40 13.70
CA ASP A 136 4.37 -20.69 14.96
C ASP A 136 3.94 -19.43 15.75
N ALA A 137 4.64 -18.32 15.54
CA ALA A 137 4.33 -17.03 16.16
C ALA A 137 3.15 -16.30 15.46
N TYR A 138 2.82 -16.64 14.23
CA TYR A 138 1.83 -15.93 13.41
C TYR A 138 0.46 -16.60 13.46
N THR A 139 -0.08 -16.70 14.67
CA THR A 139 -1.38 -17.27 14.96
C THR A 139 -2.51 -16.32 14.53
N LEU A 140 -3.74 -16.80 14.55
CA LEU A 140 -4.91 -15.95 14.28
C LEU A 140 -4.99 -14.81 15.30
N ASP A 141 -4.73 -15.09 16.59
CA ASP A 141 -4.71 -14.08 17.65
C ASP A 141 -3.63 -13.01 17.40
N TYR A 142 -2.45 -13.41 16.92
CA TYR A 142 -1.43 -12.43 16.52
C TYR A 142 -1.94 -11.43 15.49
N TRP A 143 -2.65 -11.91 14.45
CA TRP A 143 -3.16 -11.04 13.40
C TRP A 143 -4.30 -10.14 13.88
N THR A 144 -5.19 -10.65 14.72
CA THR A 144 -6.30 -9.86 15.29
C THR A 144 -5.79 -8.81 16.28
N ASP A 145 -4.86 -9.15 17.15
CA ASP A 145 -4.22 -8.19 18.06
C ASP A 145 -3.49 -7.08 17.29
N LEU A 146 -2.75 -7.45 16.25
CA LEU A 146 -2.04 -6.49 15.42
C LEU A 146 -3.03 -5.55 14.71
N ALA A 147 -4.11 -6.10 14.14
CA ALA A 147 -5.14 -5.32 13.47
C ALA A 147 -5.83 -4.33 14.41
N LYS A 148 -6.14 -4.76 15.63
CA LYS A 148 -6.73 -3.87 16.65
C LYS A 148 -5.82 -2.72 17.01
N ARG A 149 -4.55 -3.00 17.24
CA ARG A 149 -3.54 -1.96 17.53
C ARG A 149 -3.38 -0.96 16.38
N ILE A 150 -3.51 -1.43 15.14
CA ILE A 150 -3.48 -0.60 13.94
C ILE A 150 -4.71 0.30 13.84
N GLU A 151 -5.91 -0.23 14.12
CA GLU A 151 -7.12 0.57 14.19
C GLU A 151 -7.02 1.62 15.31
N ASP A 152 -6.55 1.23 16.50
CA ASP A 152 -6.36 2.14 17.63
C ASP A 152 -5.30 3.24 17.34
N MET A 153 -4.34 2.98 16.43
CA MET A 153 -3.37 3.97 15.95
C MET A 153 -4.00 5.03 15.03
N GLY A 154 -5.20 4.79 14.52
CA GLY A 154 -5.91 5.69 13.63
C GLY A 154 -5.75 5.39 12.15
N ALA A 155 -5.50 4.14 11.77
CA ALA A 155 -5.54 3.73 10.37
C ALA A 155 -6.98 3.78 9.82
N ASP A 156 -7.12 4.17 8.55
CA ASP A 156 -8.40 4.23 7.86
C ASP A 156 -8.79 2.88 7.22
N SER A 157 -7.81 2.03 6.95
CA SER A 157 -8.01 0.66 6.45
C SER A 157 -6.81 -0.23 6.70
N ILE A 158 -7.02 -1.54 6.62
CA ILE A 158 -5.98 -2.56 6.73
C ILE A 158 -5.83 -3.26 5.39
N CYS A 159 -4.58 -3.56 4.99
CA CYS A 159 -4.28 -4.41 3.85
C CYS A 159 -3.61 -5.70 4.34
N ILE A 160 -4.20 -6.85 4.06
CA ILE A 160 -3.49 -8.14 4.17
C ILE A 160 -2.55 -8.23 2.98
N LYS A 161 -1.24 -8.06 3.20
CA LYS A 161 -0.24 -8.00 2.15
C LYS A 161 0.49 -9.32 2.00
N ASP A 162 -0.03 -10.17 1.12
CA ASP A 162 0.55 -11.48 0.81
C ASP A 162 1.51 -11.39 -0.39
N MET A 163 2.75 -11.00 -0.12
CA MET A 163 3.78 -10.84 -1.15
C MET A 163 4.31 -12.18 -1.69
N ALA A 164 4.33 -13.21 -0.85
CA ALA A 164 4.92 -14.50 -1.19
C ALA A 164 3.90 -15.54 -1.71
N GLY A 165 2.60 -15.21 -1.70
CA GLY A 165 1.54 -16.11 -2.12
C GLY A 165 1.30 -17.26 -1.13
N LEU A 166 1.45 -16.99 0.16
CA LEU A 166 1.33 -17.98 1.24
C LEU A 166 -0.11 -18.15 1.73
N LEU A 167 -0.95 -17.14 1.49
CA LEU A 167 -2.34 -17.16 1.94
C LEU A 167 -3.19 -18.02 1.01
N VAL A 168 -3.55 -19.22 1.49
CA VAL A 168 -4.39 -20.15 0.75
C VAL A 168 -5.88 -19.89 0.99
N PRO A 169 -6.80 -20.35 0.09
CA PRO A 169 -8.21 -19.95 0.09
C PRO A 169 -8.92 -20.04 1.43
N TYR A 170 -8.92 -21.20 2.08
CA TYR A 170 -9.64 -21.40 3.34
C TYR A 170 -9.01 -20.62 4.52
N LYS A 171 -7.69 -20.44 4.50
CA LYS A 171 -7.02 -19.58 5.49
C LYS A 171 -7.34 -18.10 5.28
N ALA A 172 -7.62 -17.70 4.05
CA ALA A 172 -8.11 -16.35 3.77
C ALA A 172 -9.49 -16.12 4.38
N THR A 173 -10.40 -17.08 4.26
CA THR A 173 -11.71 -17.01 4.91
C THR A 173 -11.58 -16.86 6.43
N GLU A 174 -10.82 -17.75 7.07
CA GLU A 174 -10.59 -17.69 8.53
C GLU A 174 -10.01 -16.34 8.97
N LEU A 175 -8.98 -15.87 8.28
CA LEU A 175 -8.30 -14.62 8.63
C LEU A 175 -9.19 -13.40 8.42
N VAL A 176 -9.83 -13.29 7.25
CA VAL A 176 -10.69 -12.15 6.93
C VAL A 176 -11.88 -12.09 7.87
N GLN A 177 -12.50 -13.23 8.17
CA GLN A 177 -13.62 -13.29 9.13
C GLN A 177 -13.17 -12.81 10.52
N ALA A 178 -12.08 -13.35 11.06
CA ALA A 178 -11.56 -12.95 12.36
C ALA A 178 -11.20 -11.46 12.42
N LEU A 179 -10.58 -10.91 11.36
CA LEU A 179 -10.28 -9.50 11.28
C LEU A 179 -11.55 -8.64 11.24
N LYS A 180 -12.55 -9.03 10.46
CA LYS A 180 -13.84 -8.31 10.39
C LYS A 180 -14.62 -8.34 11.70
N GLU A 181 -14.47 -9.37 12.50
CA GLU A 181 -15.04 -9.44 13.85
C GLU A 181 -14.29 -8.56 14.85
N THR A 182 -13.00 -8.28 14.58
CA THR A 182 -12.12 -7.54 15.50
C THR A 182 -12.10 -6.04 15.23
N VAL A 183 -12.06 -5.60 13.95
CA VAL A 183 -11.94 -4.20 13.56
C VAL A 183 -13.14 -3.73 12.73
N LYS A 184 -13.39 -2.42 12.76
CA LYS A 184 -14.48 -1.78 12.02
C LYS A 184 -14.03 -1.17 10.69
N ILE A 185 -12.73 -0.91 10.56
CA ILE A 185 -12.17 -0.31 9.36
C ILE A 185 -12.13 -1.32 8.19
N PRO A 186 -12.20 -0.87 6.94
CA PRO A 186 -12.18 -1.75 5.77
C PRO A 186 -10.91 -2.59 5.68
N ILE A 187 -11.08 -3.79 5.13
CA ILE A 187 -9.98 -4.73 4.89
C ILE A 187 -9.78 -4.88 3.38
N ASP A 188 -8.55 -4.73 2.92
CA ASP A 188 -8.08 -5.00 1.57
C ASP A 188 -7.24 -6.27 1.56
N LEU A 189 -7.30 -7.04 0.49
CA LEU A 189 -6.46 -8.22 0.29
C LEU A 189 -5.57 -8.01 -0.94
N HIS A 190 -4.27 -8.00 -0.72
CA HIS A 190 -3.25 -7.83 -1.75
C HIS A 190 -2.43 -9.11 -1.92
N SER A 191 -2.21 -9.54 -3.16
CA SER A 191 -1.33 -10.67 -3.47
C SER A 191 -0.48 -10.37 -4.70
N HIS A 192 0.74 -10.92 -4.72
CA HIS A 192 1.64 -10.89 -5.89
C HIS A 192 1.41 -12.06 -6.85
N TYR A 193 0.44 -12.92 -6.56
CA TYR A 193 0.09 -14.08 -7.40
C TYR A 193 1.19 -15.16 -7.51
N THR A 194 2.15 -15.15 -6.63
CA THR A 194 3.37 -15.98 -6.71
C THR A 194 3.07 -17.49 -6.74
N SER A 195 2.08 -17.94 -5.96
CA SER A 195 1.65 -19.35 -5.91
C SER A 195 0.63 -19.76 -6.99
N GLY A 196 0.10 -18.80 -7.74
CA GLY A 196 -0.94 -19.03 -8.75
C GLY A 196 -2.36 -19.25 -8.21
N VAL A 197 -2.56 -19.22 -6.87
CA VAL A 197 -3.89 -19.51 -6.25
C VAL A 197 -4.68 -18.28 -5.87
N ALA A 198 -4.17 -17.08 -6.11
CA ALA A 198 -4.75 -15.84 -5.61
C ALA A 198 -6.21 -15.61 -6.04
N SER A 199 -6.63 -16.01 -7.24
CA SER A 199 -8.04 -15.89 -7.66
C SER A 199 -8.98 -16.67 -6.74
N MET A 200 -8.59 -17.90 -6.36
CA MET A 200 -9.37 -18.71 -5.42
C MET A 200 -9.33 -18.14 -4.01
N THR A 201 -8.18 -17.59 -3.61
CA THR A 201 -8.00 -16.92 -2.33
C THR A 201 -8.90 -15.69 -2.22
N TYR A 202 -8.95 -14.84 -3.25
CA TYR A 202 -9.85 -13.68 -3.29
C TYR A 202 -11.32 -14.10 -3.24
N MET A 203 -11.71 -15.12 -4.00
CA MET A 203 -13.07 -15.61 -3.98
C MET A 203 -13.49 -16.05 -2.58
N LYS A 204 -12.64 -16.84 -1.91
CA LYS A 204 -12.90 -17.31 -0.53
C LYS A 204 -12.82 -16.22 0.53
N ALA A 205 -12.09 -15.16 0.29
CA ALA A 205 -12.03 -14.01 1.18
C ALA A 205 -13.29 -13.12 1.10
N VAL A 206 -14.00 -13.14 -0.04
CA VAL A 206 -15.22 -12.34 -0.26
C VAL A 206 -16.48 -13.09 0.20
N GLU A 207 -16.54 -14.43 0.11
CA GLU A 207 -17.63 -15.26 0.63
C GLU A 207 -17.78 -15.17 2.16
#